data_5e29d21a7b20ba7567fce8ecb42350dd
#
_entry.id   5e29d21a7b20ba7567fce8ecb42350dd
#
_cell.length_a   1.000
_cell.length_b   1.000
_cell.length_c   1.000
_cell.angle_alpha   90.00
_cell.angle_beta   90.00
_cell.angle_gamma   90.00
#
_symmetry.space_group_name_H-M   'P 1'
#
loop_
_entity.id
_entity.type
_entity.pdbx_description
1 polymer ?
#
loop_
_entity_poly.entity_id
_entity_poly.type
_entity_poly.pdbx_seq_one_letter_code
_entity_poly.pdbx_strand_id
1 'polypeptide(L)'
;MKKLIAAGVVAGVSTLASAQQAGDNVATLGWLHIMPQDSTNGLTTNLTGMPINGPLRLPGSFTSPGTSLTVNNADTVGLTLTHFFTDHIAVTSVLGVPPEFTLTGHGVIRPFGPAGSLGNVDMDKASNQPAVKNARQWSPTIILQYYFNTPTARFRPFVGIGVAYSWFSNIELNGNFAKDINENLGSVLAAGAGKPGPTSVEGKASSSFTPVYNVGASYAFDKHWGVTATLTYMPLKTYSSLVIKAADGSVLGTTRTRLKADPLITFVGISYKF
;
A
#
# COMPACT_ATOMS: atom_id res chain seq x y z
N MET A 1 43.10 -21.32 51.44
CA MET A 1 42.47 -22.18 50.42
C MET A 1 42.12 -21.27 49.21
N LYS A 2 42.99 -21.33 48.21
CA LYS A 2 42.84 -20.54 46.97
C LYS A 2 42.07 -21.38 45.96
N LYS A 3 40.88 -20.93 45.54
CA LYS A 3 40.12 -21.56 44.43
C LYS A 3 40.59 -20.95 43.12
N LEU A 4 41.28 -21.73 42.29
CA LEU A 4 41.55 -21.43 40.90
C LEU A 4 40.24 -21.58 40.13
N ILE A 5 39.78 -20.51 39.46
CA ILE A 5 38.74 -20.56 38.46
C ILE A 5 39.45 -20.75 37.12
N ALA A 6 39.35 -21.95 36.51
CA ALA A 6 39.81 -22.24 35.19
C ALA A 6 38.82 -21.61 34.18
N ALA A 7 39.24 -20.52 33.55
CA ALA A 7 38.54 -19.97 32.39
C ALA A 7 38.80 -20.83 31.17
N GLY A 8 37.85 -21.65 30.76
CA GLY A 8 37.88 -22.40 29.53
C GLY A 8 37.78 -21.47 28.32
N VAL A 9 38.88 -21.27 27.60
CA VAL A 9 38.87 -20.63 26.27
C VAL A 9 38.26 -21.62 25.29
N VAL A 10 37.00 -21.42 24.94
CA VAL A 10 36.38 -22.08 23.79
C VAL A 10 37.04 -21.46 22.54
N ALA A 11 38.05 -22.11 21.98
CA ALA A 11 38.57 -21.82 20.65
C ALA A 11 37.49 -22.18 19.64
N GLY A 12 36.67 -21.20 19.26
CA GLY A 12 35.69 -21.32 18.17
C GLY A 12 36.46 -21.59 16.88
N VAL A 13 36.30 -22.77 16.31
CA VAL A 13 36.75 -23.10 14.95
C VAL A 13 35.96 -22.14 14.04
N SER A 14 36.65 -21.10 13.55
CA SER A 14 36.11 -20.19 12.54
C SER A 14 36.06 -20.95 11.21
N THR A 15 34.98 -21.72 10.99
CA THR A 15 34.60 -22.12 9.63
C THR A 15 34.39 -20.84 8.87
N LEU A 16 35.18 -20.62 7.80
CA LEU A 16 34.97 -19.49 6.89
C LEU A 16 33.54 -19.58 6.35
N ALA A 17 32.65 -18.82 6.95
CA ALA A 17 31.29 -18.70 6.48
C ALA A 17 31.36 -17.83 5.22
N SER A 18 31.24 -18.45 4.05
CA SER A 18 31.03 -17.71 2.79
C SER A 18 29.62 -17.16 2.84
N ALA A 19 29.47 -15.84 3.01
CA ALA A 19 28.13 -15.27 3.14
C ALA A 19 27.34 -15.38 1.82
N GLN A 20 27.74 -14.67 0.79
CA GLN A 20 27.10 -14.73 -0.54
C GLN A 20 28.14 -14.40 -1.61
N GLN A 21 28.16 -15.19 -2.68
CA GLN A 21 29.09 -15.03 -3.81
C GLN A 21 28.36 -15.18 -5.15
N ALA A 22 29.06 -14.90 -6.24
CA ALA A 22 28.52 -15.09 -7.59
C ALA A 22 27.94 -16.51 -7.77
N GLY A 23 26.71 -16.58 -8.30
CA GLY A 23 25.96 -17.82 -8.52
C GLY A 23 25.06 -18.25 -7.35
N ASP A 24 25.21 -17.69 -6.14
CA ASP A 24 24.40 -18.03 -5.00
C ASP A 24 22.94 -17.58 -5.18
N ASN A 25 22.01 -18.40 -4.67
CA ASN A 25 20.60 -18.08 -4.52
C ASN A 25 20.25 -18.02 -3.05
N VAL A 26 19.48 -16.99 -2.67
CA VAL A 26 19.05 -16.79 -1.28
C VAL A 26 17.54 -16.58 -1.25
N ALA A 27 16.84 -17.42 -0.51
CA ALA A 27 15.44 -17.20 -0.16
C ALA A 27 15.36 -16.60 1.25
N THR A 28 14.58 -15.54 1.42
CA THR A 28 14.35 -14.94 2.73
C THR A 28 12.85 -14.88 3.00
N LEU A 29 12.42 -15.52 4.07
CA LEU A 29 11.05 -15.47 4.58
C LEU A 29 11.01 -14.60 5.83
N GLY A 30 10.08 -13.64 5.88
CA GLY A 30 10.06 -12.72 6.99
C GLY A 30 8.79 -11.89 7.10
N TRP A 31 8.83 -10.95 8.03
CA TRP A 31 7.77 -10.02 8.32
C TRP A 31 8.02 -8.69 7.59
N LEU A 32 6.97 -8.19 6.94
CA LEU A 32 6.89 -6.88 6.31
C LEU A 32 5.97 -5.99 7.14
N HIS A 33 6.46 -4.83 7.54
CA HIS A 33 5.67 -3.75 8.13
C HIS A 33 5.67 -2.55 7.19
N ILE A 34 4.47 -2.14 6.79
CA ILE A 34 4.26 -1.11 5.77
C ILE A 34 3.65 0.12 6.45
N MET A 35 4.35 1.24 6.35
CA MET A 35 3.98 2.53 6.94
C MET A 35 3.72 3.54 5.82
N PRO A 36 2.47 3.72 5.38
CA PRO A 36 2.14 4.78 4.44
C PRO A 36 2.46 6.18 5.03
N GLN A 37 3.05 7.05 4.20
CA GLN A 37 3.32 8.46 4.52
C GLN A 37 2.32 9.32 3.73
N ASP A 38 1.06 8.98 3.85
CA ASP A 38 0.02 9.39 2.93
C ASP A 38 -0.31 10.88 2.98
N SER A 39 -0.64 11.39 1.82
CA SER A 39 -1.30 12.68 1.64
C SER A 39 -2.33 12.58 0.52
N THR A 40 -3.46 13.23 0.71
CA THR A 40 -4.52 13.28 -0.29
C THR A 40 -4.88 14.70 -0.64
N ASN A 41 -5.30 14.91 -1.88
CA ASN A 41 -6.02 16.14 -2.25
C ASN A 41 -7.50 15.97 -1.87
N GLY A 42 -8.23 17.08 -1.76
CA GLY A 42 -9.69 17.02 -1.56
C GLY A 42 -10.39 16.14 -2.61
N LEU A 43 -11.45 15.48 -2.20
CA LEU A 43 -12.25 14.63 -3.08
C LEU A 43 -12.95 15.48 -4.13
N THR A 44 -12.76 15.13 -5.40
CA THR A 44 -13.43 15.77 -6.54
C THR A 44 -14.44 14.79 -7.14
N THR A 45 -15.69 15.22 -7.23
CA THR A 45 -16.76 14.45 -7.84
C THR A 45 -17.03 14.98 -9.24
N ASN A 46 -16.95 14.09 -10.23
CA ASN A 46 -17.31 14.36 -11.62
C ASN A 46 -18.66 13.71 -11.90
N LEU A 47 -19.60 14.48 -12.39
CA LEU A 47 -20.96 14.05 -12.69
C LEU A 47 -21.05 13.58 -14.15
N THR A 48 -21.84 12.52 -14.37
CA THR A 48 -22.05 11.94 -15.70
C THR A 48 -23.54 11.96 -16.01
N GLY A 49 -23.87 12.42 -17.23
CA GLY A 49 -25.27 12.40 -17.72
C GLY A 49 -26.22 13.37 -17.03
N MET A 50 -25.72 14.35 -16.27
CA MET A 50 -26.56 15.38 -15.66
C MET A 50 -26.91 16.46 -16.68
N PRO A 51 -28.19 16.89 -16.80
CA PRO A 51 -28.53 18.08 -17.58
C PRO A 51 -27.91 19.31 -16.91
N ILE A 52 -27.06 20.03 -17.64
CA ILE A 52 -26.38 21.24 -17.16
C ILE A 52 -27.36 22.31 -16.61
N ASN A 53 -28.59 22.27 -17.07
CA ASN A 53 -29.69 23.18 -16.66
C ASN A 53 -30.76 22.49 -15.84
N GLY A 54 -30.45 21.37 -15.18
CA GLY A 54 -31.39 20.67 -14.33
C GLY A 54 -31.80 21.47 -13.07
N PRO A 55 -32.90 21.10 -12.38
CA PRO A 55 -33.44 21.85 -11.24
C PRO A 55 -32.42 21.96 -10.07
N LEU A 56 -31.44 21.07 -9.97
CA LEU A 56 -30.40 21.08 -8.93
C LEU A 56 -29.18 21.96 -9.28
N ARG A 57 -29.09 22.47 -10.51
CA ARG A 57 -27.99 23.32 -10.99
C ARG A 57 -26.60 22.81 -10.59
N LEU A 58 -26.38 21.49 -10.68
CA LEU A 58 -25.12 20.88 -10.33
C LEU A 58 -24.09 21.19 -11.44
N PRO A 59 -22.90 21.69 -11.10
CA PRO A 59 -21.81 21.81 -12.05
C PRO A 59 -21.37 20.40 -12.48
N GLY A 60 -20.77 20.24 -13.67
CA GLY A 60 -20.27 18.97 -14.16
C GLY A 60 -19.21 18.30 -13.25
N SER A 61 -18.58 19.10 -12.38
CA SER A 61 -17.71 18.61 -11.31
C SER A 61 -17.70 19.55 -10.12
N PHE A 62 -17.45 19.01 -8.93
CA PHE A 62 -17.24 19.79 -7.70
C PHE A 62 -16.18 19.14 -6.82
N THR A 63 -15.44 19.95 -6.09
CA THR A 63 -14.48 19.49 -5.08
C THR A 63 -15.03 19.77 -3.69
N SER A 64 -14.87 18.81 -2.78
CA SER A 64 -15.24 18.94 -1.38
C SER A 64 -13.97 19.30 -0.57
N PRO A 65 -13.79 20.58 -0.21
CA PRO A 65 -12.61 21.00 0.55
C PRO A 65 -12.56 20.35 1.93
N GLY A 66 -11.35 20.11 2.44
CA GLY A 66 -11.16 19.51 3.76
C GLY A 66 -11.41 18.02 3.83
N THR A 67 -11.76 17.37 2.70
CA THR A 67 -11.86 15.91 2.66
C THR A 67 -10.47 15.29 2.42
N SER A 68 -10.20 14.17 3.12
CA SER A 68 -8.96 13.41 2.95
C SER A 68 -9.18 11.93 3.22
N LEU A 69 -8.21 11.11 2.80
CA LEU A 69 -8.14 9.68 3.11
C LEU A 69 -6.78 9.38 3.73
N THR A 70 -6.78 8.67 4.84
CA THR A 70 -5.59 8.17 5.53
C THR A 70 -5.52 6.66 5.38
N VAL A 71 -4.37 6.13 5.00
CA VAL A 71 -4.12 4.69 4.87
C VAL A 71 -3.46 4.19 6.13
N ASN A 72 -4.04 3.21 6.80
CA ASN A 72 -3.48 2.63 8.01
C ASN A 72 -2.27 1.74 7.70
N ASN A 73 -1.39 1.58 8.69
CA ASN A 73 -0.28 0.64 8.57
C ASN A 73 -0.80 -0.79 8.34
N ALA A 74 0.01 -1.58 7.68
CA ALA A 74 -0.30 -2.99 7.44
C ALA A 74 0.92 -3.87 7.69
N ASP A 75 0.64 -5.07 8.18
CA ASP A 75 1.62 -6.12 8.43
C ASP A 75 1.33 -7.32 7.54
N THR A 76 2.39 -7.95 7.02
CA THR A 76 2.23 -9.16 6.20
C THR A 76 3.50 -10.01 6.20
N VAL A 77 3.40 -11.19 5.61
CA VAL A 77 4.54 -12.09 5.40
C VAL A 77 5.09 -11.90 4.00
N GLY A 78 6.40 -11.62 3.93
CA GLY A 78 7.15 -11.46 2.69
C GLY A 78 8.09 -12.63 2.42
N LEU A 79 8.25 -12.94 1.14
CA LEU A 79 9.26 -13.84 0.61
C LEU A 79 10.11 -13.06 -0.38
N THR A 80 11.43 -13.07 -0.21
CA THR A 80 12.35 -12.55 -1.21
C THR A 80 13.21 -13.66 -1.79
N LEU A 81 13.42 -13.60 -3.10
CA LEU A 81 14.35 -14.47 -3.82
C LEU A 81 15.43 -13.60 -4.42
N THR A 82 16.67 -13.82 -4.00
CA THR A 82 17.85 -13.06 -4.42
C THR A 82 18.81 -13.96 -5.17
N HIS A 83 19.22 -13.55 -6.37
CA HIS A 83 20.25 -14.19 -7.16
C HIS A 83 21.47 -13.29 -7.31
N PHE A 84 22.67 -13.80 -6.99
CA PHE A 84 23.92 -13.08 -7.10
C PHE A 84 24.57 -13.33 -8.47
N PHE A 85 24.59 -12.31 -9.33
CA PHE A 85 25.29 -12.36 -10.62
C PHE A 85 26.81 -12.20 -10.46
N THR A 86 27.22 -11.43 -9.47
CA THR A 86 28.61 -11.25 -9.05
C THR A 86 28.69 -11.26 -7.53
N ASP A 87 29.89 -11.21 -6.99
CA ASP A 87 30.10 -11.11 -5.54
C ASP A 87 29.44 -9.88 -4.90
N HIS A 88 29.13 -8.87 -5.70
CA HIS A 88 28.56 -7.60 -5.22
C HIS A 88 27.22 -7.24 -5.82
N ILE A 89 26.85 -7.81 -6.96
CA ILE A 89 25.60 -7.45 -7.67
C ILE A 89 24.64 -8.60 -7.60
N ALA A 90 23.43 -8.31 -7.10
CA ALA A 90 22.33 -9.25 -7.03
C ALA A 90 21.01 -8.65 -7.54
N VAL A 91 20.11 -9.50 -7.98
CA VAL A 91 18.71 -9.15 -8.27
C VAL A 91 17.83 -9.85 -7.27
N THR A 92 16.97 -9.08 -6.64
CA THR A 92 16.00 -9.57 -5.65
C THR A 92 14.58 -9.38 -6.18
N SER A 93 13.82 -10.47 -6.22
CA SER A 93 12.36 -10.45 -6.41
C SER A 93 11.68 -10.46 -5.06
N VAL A 94 10.75 -9.53 -4.84
CA VAL A 94 9.94 -9.48 -3.61
C VAL A 94 8.54 -9.98 -3.93
N LEU A 95 8.16 -11.01 -3.20
CA LEU A 95 6.88 -11.71 -3.26
C LEU A 95 6.28 -11.76 -1.85
N GLY A 96 5.12 -12.40 -1.69
CA GLY A 96 4.55 -12.61 -0.36
C GLY A 96 3.04 -12.58 -0.37
N VAL A 97 2.47 -12.58 0.82
CA VAL A 97 1.03 -12.43 1.00
C VAL A 97 0.68 -10.96 0.77
N PRO A 98 -0.25 -10.64 -0.15
CA PRO A 98 -0.64 -9.26 -0.40
C PRO A 98 -1.22 -8.62 0.87
N PRO A 99 -0.68 -7.47 1.32
CA PRO A 99 -1.20 -6.77 2.48
C PRO A 99 -2.62 -6.26 2.24
N GLU A 100 -3.38 -6.19 3.32
CA GLU A 100 -4.72 -5.62 3.34
C GLU A 100 -4.70 -4.30 4.11
N PHE A 101 -5.18 -3.24 3.48
CA PHE A 101 -5.22 -1.91 4.05
C PHE A 101 -6.64 -1.50 4.41
N THR A 102 -6.78 -0.79 5.50
CA THR A 102 -7.97 -0.03 5.84
C THR A 102 -7.73 1.45 5.57
N LEU A 103 -8.75 2.18 5.15
CA LEU A 103 -8.65 3.62 4.91
C LEU A 103 -9.68 4.36 5.77
N THR A 104 -9.17 5.34 6.51
CA THR A 104 -9.98 6.27 7.30
C THR A 104 -10.29 7.49 6.43
N GLY A 105 -11.56 7.86 6.34
CA GLY A 105 -11.99 9.06 5.62
C GLY A 105 -12.18 10.24 6.57
N HIS A 106 -11.91 11.45 6.09
CA HIS A 106 -12.10 12.67 6.85
C HIS A 106 -12.85 13.72 6.04
N GLY A 107 -13.63 14.56 6.73
CA GLY A 107 -14.38 15.66 6.15
C GLY A 107 -15.73 15.24 5.56
N VAL A 108 -16.39 16.19 4.90
CA VAL A 108 -17.74 16.00 4.36
C VAL A 108 -17.72 16.09 2.84
N ILE A 109 -18.20 15.05 2.17
CA ILE A 109 -18.46 15.09 0.72
C ILE A 109 -19.74 15.89 0.53
N ARG A 110 -19.64 17.04 -0.12
CA ARG A 110 -20.74 17.99 -0.27
C ARG A 110 -20.86 18.47 -1.71
N PRO A 111 -22.00 18.25 -2.37
CA PRO A 111 -22.31 18.87 -3.64
C PRO A 111 -22.30 20.40 -3.55
N PHE A 112 -22.04 21.07 -4.66
CA PHE A 112 -22.10 22.52 -4.73
C PHE A 112 -23.54 23.04 -4.82
N GLY A 113 -23.80 24.23 -4.25
CA GLY A 113 -25.09 24.91 -4.34
C GLY A 113 -26.21 24.29 -3.48
N PRO A 114 -27.49 24.42 -3.90
CA PRO A 114 -28.64 23.94 -3.12
C PRO A 114 -28.61 22.43 -2.82
N ALA A 115 -28.07 21.63 -3.71
CA ALA A 115 -27.87 20.19 -3.50
C ALA A 115 -26.92 19.87 -2.34
N GLY A 116 -26.04 20.78 -1.96
CA GLY A 116 -25.13 20.63 -0.82
C GLY A 116 -25.83 20.52 0.53
N SER A 117 -27.06 20.95 0.68
CA SER A 117 -27.85 20.74 1.88
C SER A 117 -28.55 19.39 1.91
N LEU A 118 -28.72 18.74 0.75
CA LEU A 118 -29.50 17.51 0.60
C LEU A 118 -28.66 16.26 0.45
N GLY A 119 -27.42 16.41 -0.03
CA GLY A 119 -26.58 15.28 -0.44
C GLY A 119 -25.26 15.15 0.35
N ASN A 120 -25.22 15.56 1.61
CA ASN A 120 -24.00 15.48 2.42
C ASN A 120 -23.70 14.08 2.89
N VAL A 121 -22.43 13.70 2.80
CA VAL A 121 -21.89 12.46 3.37
C VAL A 121 -20.73 12.82 4.30
N ASP A 122 -20.96 12.65 5.59
CA ASP A 122 -19.98 12.91 6.64
C ASP A 122 -19.09 11.66 6.83
N MET A 123 -17.82 11.77 6.43
CA MET A 123 -16.85 10.69 6.58
C MET A 123 -16.35 10.58 8.03
N ASP A 124 -16.37 11.65 8.82
CA ASP A 124 -15.92 11.62 10.22
C ASP A 124 -16.89 10.90 11.15
N LYS A 125 -18.12 10.61 10.67
CA LYS A 125 -19.12 9.88 11.45
C LYS A 125 -18.58 8.49 11.83
N ALA A 126 -18.61 8.17 13.12
CA ALA A 126 -18.04 6.93 13.66
C ALA A 126 -18.57 5.65 12.96
N SER A 127 -19.85 5.62 12.56
CA SER A 127 -20.45 4.49 11.84
C SER A 127 -19.88 4.30 10.42
N ASN A 128 -19.29 5.35 9.83
CA ASN A 128 -18.72 5.38 8.49
C ASN A 128 -17.24 5.00 8.49
N GLN A 129 -16.65 4.81 9.67
CA GLN A 129 -15.24 4.47 9.81
C GLN A 129 -15.01 2.96 10.04
N PRO A 130 -13.92 2.40 9.49
CA PRO A 130 -13.12 2.99 8.40
C PRO A 130 -13.94 3.10 7.12
N ALA A 131 -13.71 4.11 6.28
CA ALA A 131 -14.46 4.29 5.03
C ALA A 131 -14.26 3.12 4.05
N VAL A 132 -13.03 2.56 4.01
CA VAL A 132 -12.69 1.32 3.31
C VAL A 132 -12.23 0.31 4.33
N LYS A 133 -12.95 -0.81 4.45
CA LYS A 133 -12.65 -1.89 5.40
C LYS A 133 -11.49 -2.75 4.93
N ASN A 134 -11.39 -2.96 3.63
CA ASN A 134 -10.37 -3.79 3.02
C ASN A 134 -10.01 -3.24 1.63
N ALA A 135 -8.70 -3.15 1.36
CA ALA A 135 -8.14 -2.96 0.04
C ALA A 135 -6.86 -3.79 -0.04
N ARG A 136 -6.91 -4.89 -0.79
CA ARG A 136 -5.76 -5.78 -0.96
C ARG A 136 -4.85 -5.24 -2.05
N GLN A 137 -3.58 -5.01 -1.69
CA GLN A 137 -2.57 -4.50 -2.62
C GLN A 137 -1.62 -5.61 -3.08
N TRP A 138 -1.46 -5.74 -4.38
CA TRP A 138 -0.45 -6.56 -5.02
C TRP A 138 0.67 -5.65 -5.52
N SER A 139 1.91 -5.99 -5.22
CA SER A 139 3.07 -5.18 -5.61
C SER A 139 4.30 -6.04 -5.87
N PRO A 140 4.29 -6.93 -6.89
CA PRO A 140 5.51 -7.60 -7.29
C PRO A 140 6.59 -6.57 -7.59
N THR A 141 7.78 -6.82 -7.04
CA THR A 141 8.89 -5.87 -7.06
C THR A 141 10.17 -6.58 -7.48
N ILE A 142 10.96 -5.93 -8.32
CA ILE A 142 12.30 -6.38 -8.73
C ILE A 142 13.29 -5.28 -8.35
N ILE A 143 14.36 -5.65 -7.66
CA ILE A 143 15.37 -4.73 -7.12
C ILE A 143 16.75 -5.20 -7.56
N LEU A 144 17.52 -4.34 -8.21
CA LEU A 144 18.95 -4.49 -8.41
C LEU A 144 19.67 -3.99 -7.16
N GLN A 145 20.49 -4.83 -6.54
CA GLN A 145 21.16 -4.54 -5.28
C GLN A 145 22.68 -4.61 -5.44
N TYR A 146 23.38 -3.71 -4.77
CA TYR A 146 24.82 -3.73 -4.62
C TYR A 146 25.18 -4.02 -3.17
N TYR A 147 25.88 -5.13 -2.95
CA TYR A 147 26.37 -5.60 -1.66
C TYR A 147 27.78 -5.11 -1.40
N PHE A 148 27.98 -4.45 -0.28
CA PHE A 148 29.31 -4.06 0.19
C PHE A 148 29.99 -5.23 0.90
N ASN A 149 31.24 -5.03 1.26
CA ASN A 149 32.14 -6.02 1.89
C ASN A 149 32.41 -7.24 0.99
N THR A 150 33.37 -8.05 1.42
CA THR A 150 33.78 -9.26 0.70
C THR A 150 32.75 -10.39 0.85
N PRO A 151 32.69 -11.35 -0.09
CA PRO A 151 31.78 -12.51 0.00
C PRO A 151 32.01 -13.38 1.24
N THR A 152 33.16 -13.28 1.88
CA THR A 152 33.49 -14.01 3.13
C THR A 152 33.06 -13.28 4.39
N ALA A 153 32.65 -12.01 4.28
CA ALA A 153 32.20 -11.21 5.42
C ALA A 153 30.82 -11.69 5.88
N ARG A 154 30.66 -11.95 7.17
CA ARG A 154 29.35 -12.34 7.75
C ARG A 154 28.32 -11.22 7.67
N PHE A 155 28.76 -9.97 7.81
CA PHE A 155 27.90 -8.78 7.72
C PHE A 155 28.08 -8.09 6.38
N ARG A 156 27.03 -8.01 5.60
CA ARG A 156 27.02 -7.40 4.27
C ARG A 156 25.87 -6.38 4.15
N PRO A 157 26.16 -5.10 4.32
CA PRO A 157 25.22 -4.05 3.99
C PRO A 157 25.05 -3.97 2.46
N PHE A 158 23.88 -3.47 2.02
CA PHE A 158 23.58 -3.28 0.62
C PHE A 158 22.66 -2.09 0.39
N VAL A 159 22.69 -1.59 -0.83
CA VAL A 159 21.77 -0.60 -1.36
C VAL A 159 21.16 -1.12 -2.65
N GLY A 160 19.96 -0.69 -2.98
CA GLY A 160 19.29 -1.15 -4.19
C GLY A 160 18.34 -0.14 -4.79
N ILE A 161 18.13 -0.29 -6.08
CA ILE A 161 17.11 0.43 -6.84
C ILE A 161 16.27 -0.58 -7.61
N GLY A 162 14.99 -0.29 -7.77
CA GLY A 162 14.10 -1.23 -8.44
C GLY A 162 12.83 -0.60 -8.95
N VAL A 163 11.91 -1.47 -9.35
CA VAL A 163 10.58 -1.10 -9.80
C VAL A 163 9.54 -2.05 -9.21
N ALA A 164 8.39 -1.49 -8.87
CA ALA A 164 7.22 -2.23 -8.45
C ALA A 164 6.05 -1.90 -9.37
N TYR A 165 5.21 -2.89 -9.65
CA TYR A 165 3.91 -2.70 -10.28
C TYR A 165 2.82 -2.99 -9.27
N SER A 166 2.08 -1.96 -8.86
CA SER A 166 1.04 -2.08 -7.84
C SER A 166 -0.35 -2.05 -8.46
N TRP A 167 -1.21 -2.99 -8.04
CA TRP A 167 -2.65 -2.96 -8.32
C TRP A 167 -3.43 -3.39 -7.10
N PHE A 168 -4.73 -3.10 -7.10
CA PHE A 168 -5.60 -3.31 -5.95
C PHE A 168 -6.77 -4.23 -6.31
N SER A 169 -7.16 -5.07 -5.37
CA SER A 169 -8.29 -5.98 -5.48
C SER A 169 -9.08 -6.02 -4.17
N ASN A 170 -10.27 -6.59 -4.19
CA ASN A 170 -11.11 -6.78 -3.01
C ASN A 170 -11.29 -5.47 -2.21
N ILE A 171 -11.62 -4.37 -2.92
CA ILE A 171 -11.90 -3.09 -2.26
C ILE A 171 -13.31 -3.15 -1.68
N GLU A 172 -13.38 -3.25 -0.35
CA GLU A 172 -14.64 -3.35 0.39
C GLU A 172 -14.88 -2.05 1.17
N LEU A 173 -15.98 -1.36 0.84
CA LEU A 173 -16.41 -0.18 1.56
C LEU A 173 -17.09 -0.57 2.89
N ASN A 174 -17.06 0.32 3.87
CA ASN A 174 -17.90 0.20 5.05
C ASN A 174 -19.37 0.24 4.64
N GLY A 175 -20.17 -0.73 5.10
CA GLY A 175 -21.59 -0.83 4.72
C GLY A 175 -22.42 0.40 5.11
N ASN A 176 -22.14 1.02 6.27
CA ASN A 176 -22.81 2.25 6.69
C ASN A 176 -22.37 3.44 5.84
N PHE A 177 -21.08 3.52 5.51
CA PHE A 177 -20.56 4.55 4.61
C PHE A 177 -21.16 4.42 3.20
N ALA A 178 -21.22 3.20 2.66
CA ALA A 178 -21.86 2.95 1.37
C ALA A 178 -23.35 3.28 1.39
N LYS A 179 -24.06 2.94 2.48
CA LYS A 179 -25.47 3.29 2.68
C LYS A 179 -25.65 4.81 2.74
N ASP A 180 -24.81 5.51 3.51
CA ASP A 180 -24.85 6.97 3.65
C ASP A 180 -24.61 7.68 2.30
N ILE A 181 -23.68 7.19 1.49
CA ILE A 181 -23.47 7.66 0.12
C ILE A 181 -24.73 7.44 -0.73
N ASN A 182 -25.31 6.24 -0.70
CA ASN A 182 -26.43 5.88 -1.56
C ASN A 182 -27.71 6.67 -1.19
N GLU A 183 -28.01 6.78 0.11
CA GLU A 183 -29.24 7.43 0.59
C GLU A 183 -29.19 8.97 0.48
N ASN A 184 -28.00 9.55 0.66
CA ASN A 184 -27.83 11.00 0.59
C ASN A 184 -27.35 11.44 -0.81
N LEU A 185 -26.06 11.30 -1.10
CA LEU A 185 -25.47 11.78 -2.36
C LEU A 185 -26.05 11.06 -3.58
N GLY A 186 -26.14 9.74 -3.53
CA GLY A 186 -26.61 8.92 -4.64
C GLY A 186 -28.06 9.23 -5.03
N SER A 187 -28.97 9.33 -4.05
CA SER A 187 -30.37 9.63 -4.29
C SER A 187 -30.58 11.01 -4.94
N VAL A 188 -29.80 12.02 -4.50
CA VAL A 188 -29.83 13.37 -5.06
C VAL A 188 -29.34 13.36 -6.52
N LEU A 189 -28.24 12.64 -6.78
CA LEU A 189 -27.70 12.49 -8.13
C LEU A 189 -28.66 11.73 -9.06
N ALA A 190 -29.30 10.67 -8.56
CA ALA A 190 -30.27 9.89 -9.33
C ALA A 190 -31.50 10.72 -9.68
N ALA A 191 -32.04 11.51 -8.73
CA ALA A 191 -33.13 12.43 -8.98
C ALA A 191 -32.76 13.50 -10.00
N GLY A 192 -31.57 14.10 -9.87
CA GLY A 192 -31.06 15.11 -10.81
C GLY A 192 -30.82 14.57 -12.23
N ALA A 193 -30.51 13.28 -12.37
CA ALA A 193 -30.35 12.62 -13.65
C ALA A 193 -31.68 12.13 -14.26
N GLY A 194 -32.80 12.32 -13.57
CA GLY A 194 -34.10 11.77 -14.00
C GLY A 194 -34.20 10.25 -13.90
N LYS A 195 -33.38 9.63 -13.05
CA LYS A 195 -33.30 8.18 -12.80
C LYS A 195 -33.55 7.86 -11.32
N PRO A 196 -34.73 8.21 -10.80
CA PRO A 196 -35.04 7.98 -9.38
C PRO A 196 -35.04 6.48 -9.07
N GLY A 197 -34.50 6.11 -7.91
CA GLY A 197 -34.43 4.72 -7.46
C GLY A 197 -33.21 4.45 -6.61
N PRO A 198 -32.99 3.19 -6.19
CA PRO A 198 -31.85 2.81 -5.40
C PRO A 198 -30.54 3.01 -6.19
N THR A 199 -29.50 3.45 -5.49
CA THR A 199 -28.17 3.60 -6.06
C THR A 199 -27.20 2.60 -5.46
N SER A 200 -26.07 2.39 -6.11
CA SER A 200 -24.97 1.60 -5.60
C SER A 200 -23.65 2.34 -5.70
N VAL A 201 -22.72 2.07 -4.78
CA VAL A 201 -21.39 2.65 -4.79
C VAL A 201 -20.32 1.57 -4.78
N GLU A 202 -19.30 1.75 -5.62
CA GLU A 202 -18.17 0.86 -5.73
C GLU A 202 -16.87 1.63 -5.50
N GLY A 203 -15.95 1.07 -4.69
CA GLY A 203 -14.59 1.58 -4.54
C GLY A 203 -13.67 1.02 -5.65
N LYS A 204 -12.86 1.89 -6.24
CA LYS A 204 -11.82 1.52 -7.23
C LYS A 204 -10.51 2.23 -6.93
N ALA A 205 -9.39 1.59 -7.29
CA ALA A 205 -8.07 2.22 -7.26
C ALA A 205 -7.32 1.92 -8.56
N SER A 206 -6.51 2.89 -9.01
CA SER A 206 -5.72 2.71 -10.23
C SER A 206 -4.43 1.94 -9.94
N SER A 207 -3.95 1.17 -10.90
CA SER A 207 -2.60 0.61 -10.87
C SER A 207 -1.53 1.69 -11.05
N SER A 208 -0.32 1.38 -10.62
CA SER A 208 0.82 2.29 -10.71
C SER A 208 2.13 1.54 -10.89
N PHE A 209 3.01 2.05 -11.74
CA PHE A 209 4.43 1.72 -11.74
C PHE A 209 5.18 2.69 -10.84
N THR A 210 6.05 2.15 -9.98
CA THR A 210 6.70 2.95 -8.94
C THR A 210 8.17 2.56 -8.83
N PRO A 211 9.11 3.53 -8.81
CA PRO A 211 10.49 3.25 -8.47
C PRO A 211 10.59 2.80 -7.01
N VAL A 212 11.60 1.99 -6.72
CA VAL A 212 11.85 1.43 -5.39
C VAL A 212 13.28 1.75 -5.00
N TYR A 213 13.46 2.26 -3.80
CA TYR A 213 14.77 2.53 -3.19
C TYR A 213 14.90 1.67 -1.94
N ASN A 214 15.97 0.90 -1.88
CA ASN A 214 16.15 -0.11 -0.85
C ASN A 214 17.52 0.02 -0.20
N VAL A 215 17.56 -0.07 1.11
CA VAL A 215 18.80 -0.23 1.86
C VAL A 215 18.62 -1.37 2.86
N GLY A 216 19.69 -2.08 3.17
CA GLY A 216 19.60 -3.17 4.12
C GLY A 216 20.94 -3.78 4.46
N ALA A 217 20.87 -4.84 5.25
CA ALA A 217 22.01 -5.64 5.58
C ALA A 217 21.61 -7.11 5.75
N SER A 218 22.51 -7.99 5.36
CA SER A 218 22.44 -9.42 5.65
C SER A 218 23.53 -9.80 6.65
N TYR A 219 23.19 -10.75 7.54
CA TYR A 219 24.15 -11.34 8.46
C TYR A 219 24.08 -12.86 8.36
N ALA A 220 25.19 -13.50 7.97
CA ALA A 220 25.29 -14.94 7.85
C ALA A 220 25.70 -15.57 9.19
N PHE A 221 24.88 -16.49 9.70
CA PHE A 221 25.21 -17.28 10.88
C PHE A 221 26.19 -18.40 10.54
N ASP A 222 25.91 -19.06 9.42
CA ASP A 222 26.71 -20.15 8.86
C ASP A 222 26.72 -20.10 7.31
N LYS A 223 27.02 -21.21 6.64
CA LYS A 223 27.10 -21.31 5.18
C LYS A 223 25.73 -21.17 4.48
N HIS A 224 24.65 -21.48 5.16
CA HIS A 224 23.29 -21.53 4.60
C HIS A 224 22.34 -20.55 5.25
N TRP A 225 22.42 -20.37 6.57
CA TRP A 225 21.46 -19.59 7.33
C TRP A 225 21.96 -18.19 7.65
N GLY A 226 21.04 -17.25 7.62
CA GLY A 226 21.29 -15.88 7.98
C GLY A 226 20.01 -15.12 8.32
N VAL A 227 20.17 -13.85 8.53
CA VAL A 227 19.06 -12.87 8.69
C VAL A 227 19.29 -11.71 7.75
N THR A 228 18.22 -11.21 7.19
CA THR A 228 18.24 -10.00 6.35
C THR A 228 17.25 -8.99 6.91
N ALA A 229 17.69 -7.75 7.03
CA ALA A 229 16.86 -6.62 7.39
C ALA A 229 16.95 -5.54 6.32
N THR A 230 15.81 -4.97 5.92
CA THR A 230 15.76 -3.92 4.90
C THR A 230 14.82 -2.78 5.27
N LEU A 231 15.11 -1.62 4.73
CA LEU A 231 14.23 -0.47 4.68
C LEU A 231 14.03 -0.11 3.21
N THR A 232 12.77 -0.02 2.79
CA THR A 232 12.41 0.26 1.40
C THR A 232 11.49 1.46 1.34
N TYR A 233 11.81 2.41 0.48
CA TYR A 233 10.96 3.55 0.16
C TYR A 233 10.39 3.41 -1.24
N MET A 234 9.09 3.67 -1.38
CA MET A 234 8.37 3.48 -2.64
C MET A 234 7.41 4.67 -2.86
N PRO A 235 7.74 5.69 -3.70
CA PRO A 235 6.90 6.86 -3.94
C PRO A 235 5.64 6.50 -4.74
N LEU A 236 4.72 5.76 -4.10
CA LEU A 236 3.49 5.23 -4.70
C LEU A 236 2.42 6.31 -4.81
N LYS A 237 1.98 6.55 -6.04
CA LYS A 237 0.86 7.45 -6.36
C LYS A 237 -0.22 6.68 -7.08
N THR A 238 -1.44 6.73 -6.55
CA THR A 238 -2.61 6.10 -7.14
C THR A 238 -3.81 7.03 -7.09
N TYR A 239 -4.86 6.69 -7.84
CA TYR A 239 -6.16 7.36 -7.73
C TYR A 239 -7.13 6.43 -7.04
N SER A 240 -7.70 6.88 -5.93
CA SER A 240 -8.85 6.25 -5.28
C SER A 240 -10.12 6.87 -5.84
N SER A 241 -11.11 6.06 -6.15
CA SER A 241 -12.36 6.50 -6.76
C SER A 241 -13.56 5.76 -6.16
N LEU A 242 -14.65 6.50 -5.94
CA LEU A 242 -15.97 5.97 -5.62
C LEU A 242 -16.87 6.18 -6.84
N VAL A 243 -17.37 5.11 -7.40
CA VAL A 243 -18.27 5.17 -8.58
C VAL A 243 -19.68 4.95 -8.11
N ILE A 244 -20.55 5.96 -8.30
CA ILE A 244 -21.96 5.93 -7.92
C ILE A 244 -22.78 5.60 -9.17
N LYS A 245 -23.62 4.57 -9.07
CA LYS A 245 -24.45 4.06 -10.17
C LYS A 245 -25.93 4.14 -9.82
N ALA A 246 -26.77 4.41 -10.82
CA ALA A 246 -28.21 4.28 -10.73
C ALA A 246 -28.65 2.80 -10.75
N ALA A 247 -29.93 2.56 -10.52
CA ALA A 247 -30.52 1.22 -10.54
C ALA A 247 -30.37 0.49 -11.89
N ASP A 248 -30.29 1.23 -13.01
CA ASP A 248 -30.06 0.69 -14.35
C ASP A 248 -28.56 0.41 -14.64
N GLY A 249 -27.66 0.59 -13.66
CA GLY A 249 -26.22 0.40 -13.79
C GLY A 249 -25.48 1.58 -14.42
N SER A 250 -26.17 2.64 -14.87
CA SER A 250 -25.51 3.82 -15.43
C SER A 250 -24.76 4.61 -14.35
N VAL A 251 -23.60 5.14 -14.70
CA VAL A 251 -22.78 5.94 -13.79
C VAL A 251 -23.40 7.33 -13.65
N LEU A 252 -23.72 7.71 -12.41
CA LEU A 252 -24.22 9.03 -12.05
C LEU A 252 -23.09 10.01 -11.75
N GLY A 253 -22.02 9.50 -11.12
CA GLY A 253 -20.86 10.31 -10.79
C GLY A 253 -19.70 9.45 -10.31
N THR A 254 -18.53 10.03 -10.37
CA THR A 254 -17.29 9.43 -9.85
C THR A 254 -16.57 10.43 -8.94
N THR A 255 -16.53 10.13 -7.66
CA THR A 255 -15.74 10.88 -6.69
C THR A 255 -14.31 10.35 -6.70
N ARG A 256 -13.33 11.21 -6.89
CA ARG A 256 -11.92 10.82 -7.08
C ARG A 256 -10.98 11.67 -6.24
N THR A 257 -9.96 11.04 -5.69
CA THR A 257 -8.83 11.74 -5.09
C THR A 257 -7.51 11.11 -5.51
N ARG A 258 -6.46 11.91 -5.56
CA ARG A 258 -5.10 11.44 -5.74
C ARG A 258 -4.51 11.11 -4.38
N LEU A 259 -4.19 9.87 -4.17
CA LEU A 259 -3.52 9.36 -2.98
C LEU A 259 -2.02 9.20 -3.27
N LYS A 260 -1.20 9.90 -2.49
CA LYS A 260 0.24 9.67 -2.42
C LYS A 260 0.48 8.86 -1.16
N ALA A 261 0.67 7.56 -1.29
CA ALA A 261 0.88 6.68 -0.15
C ALA A 261 2.34 6.69 0.32
N ASP A 262 3.28 6.86 -0.60
CA ASP A 262 4.73 6.98 -0.38
C ASP A 262 5.26 6.08 0.77
N PRO A 263 4.92 4.76 0.81
CA PRO A 263 5.18 3.92 1.97
C PRO A 263 6.67 3.75 2.26
N LEU A 264 6.97 3.76 3.55
CA LEU A 264 8.21 3.25 4.11
C LEU A 264 7.95 1.81 4.59
N ILE A 265 8.73 0.86 4.09
CA ILE A 265 8.51 -0.56 4.34
C ILE A 265 9.74 -1.13 5.04
N THR A 266 9.54 -1.71 6.22
CA THR A 266 10.56 -2.48 6.91
C THR A 266 10.34 -3.97 6.66
N PHE A 267 11.43 -4.71 6.46
CA PHE A 267 11.40 -6.15 6.34
C PHE A 267 12.50 -6.76 7.18
N VAL A 268 12.16 -7.80 7.92
CA VAL A 268 13.12 -8.62 8.67
C VAL A 268 12.76 -10.09 8.45
N GLY A 269 13.74 -10.88 8.01
CA GLY A 269 13.47 -12.27 7.68
C GLY A 269 14.68 -13.18 7.87
N ILE A 270 14.39 -14.46 7.97
CA ILE A 270 15.39 -15.53 7.99
C ILE A 270 15.72 -15.89 6.55
N SER A 271 17.01 -15.91 6.26
CA SER A 271 17.55 -16.18 4.93
C SER A 271 18.14 -17.59 4.87
N TYR A 272 17.87 -18.27 3.78
CA TYR A 272 18.47 -19.55 3.46
C TYR A 272 19.16 -19.47 2.10
N LYS A 273 20.46 -19.80 2.05
CA LYS A 273 21.30 -19.86 0.85
C LYS A 273 21.39 -21.29 0.34
N PHE A 274 21.13 -21.49 -0.94
CA PHE A 274 21.18 -22.80 -1.61
C PHE A 274 21.89 -22.74 -2.96
#